data_4ca2a61971ae6600c41751b85006be94
#
_entry.id   4ca2a61971ae6600c41751b85006be94
#
_cell.length_a   1.000
_cell.length_b   1.000
_cell.length_c   1.000
_cell.angle_alpha   90.00
_cell.angle_beta   90.00
_cell.angle_gamma   90.00
#
_symmetry.space_group_name_H-M   'P 1'
#
loop_
_entity.id
_entity.type
_entity.pdbx_description
1 polymer ?
#
loop_
_entity_poly.entity_id
_entity_poly.type
_entity_poly.pdbx_seq_one_letter_code
_entity_poly.pdbx_strand_id
1 'polypeptide(L)'
;MQLDIDRLIAYFGGVNALAEALKQQDPQHAASTAAIYKWRTRGSLPLNQLQKLTALAEAQGRPLDLNAFMQQQTTLEKQNMPKDNRVIIFDTTLRDGEQSPGAAMTKEEKIRIARQLEKLGVDVIEAGFAAASPGDFEAINEIAKTLTRATVCSLSRAMERDIRAAGEAVAPAAKRRIHTFIATSPIHMEHKLKMKPKQVIESAVKAVKIAKEYTDDVEFSCEDALRSEIGFLAEICGAVIEAGATTINIPDTVGYSVPHRTEAFFRELIAKTPGGDKVVWSAHCHNDLGLAVGNSLAAVLGGARQVECTINGLGERAGNASLEEIVMTFKTRHDVFGLETGVDTTQIVPTSKLVSTVTGYPVQPNKAIVGANAFAHESGIHQDGVLKHRETYEIMSAESVGWAANRLSLGKLSGRNAFKTKLADLGIELESEEALNAAFARFKELADKKREIFDEDLHALVSDEMVNLSQDNYKFISQKISTETGELPAAEVVFSVGGVEHRASA
;
A
#
# COMPACT_ATOMS: atom_id res chain seq x y z
N MET A 1 16.79 23.97 5.21
CA MET A 1 16.07 24.84 6.19
C MET A 1 14.80 25.30 5.51
N GLN A 2 13.66 24.99 6.07
CA GLN A 2 12.34 25.31 5.50
C GLN A 2 11.68 26.39 6.36
N LEU A 3 10.98 27.33 5.73
CA LEU A 3 10.28 28.40 6.41
C LEU A 3 8.98 27.87 7.04
N ASP A 4 8.72 28.22 8.30
CA ASP A 4 7.44 27.89 8.97
C ASP A 4 6.34 28.84 8.47
N ILE A 5 5.62 28.41 7.45
CA ILE A 5 4.58 29.22 6.81
C ILE A 5 3.40 29.47 7.74
N ASP A 6 3.04 28.51 8.59
CA ASP A 6 1.92 28.69 9.53
C ASP A 6 2.24 29.76 10.58
N ARG A 7 3.45 29.71 11.12
CA ARG A 7 3.93 30.72 12.07
C ARG A 7 4.06 32.10 11.45
N LEU A 8 4.52 32.15 10.19
CA LEU A 8 4.62 33.39 9.42
C LEU A 8 3.23 34.00 9.16
N ILE A 9 2.22 33.18 8.77
CA ILE A 9 0.85 33.66 8.58
C ILE A 9 0.25 34.13 9.91
N ALA A 10 0.49 33.42 11.01
CA ALA A 10 0.02 33.79 12.34
C ALA A 10 0.61 35.13 12.82
N TYR A 11 1.87 35.43 12.47
CA TYR A 11 2.53 36.72 12.77
C TYR A 11 1.76 37.93 12.21
N PHE A 12 1.11 37.76 11.06
CA PHE A 12 0.27 38.78 10.43
C PHE A 12 -1.21 38.69 10.83
N GLY A 13 -1.56 37.89 11.84
CA GLY A 13 -2.94 37.79 12.34
C GLY A 13 -3.82 36.81 11.60
N GLY A 14 -3.22 35.88 10.85
CA GLY A 14 -3.92 34.81 10.11
C GLY A 14 -4.15 35.15 8.64
N VAL A 15 -4.71 34.17 7.90
CA VAL A 15 -4.85 34.24 6.43
C VAL A 15 -5.63 35.46 5.95
N ASN A 16 -6.75 35.79 6.60
CA ASN A 16 -7.62 36.91 6.17
C ASN A 16 -6.96 38.26 6.46
N ALA A 17 -6.37 38.43 7.63
CA ALA A 17 -5.69 39.65 8.01
C ALA A 17 -4.47 39.91 7.09
N LEU A 18 -3.71 38.88 6.77
CA LEU A 18 -2.58 38.95 5.86
C LEU A 18 -3.02 39.33 4.43
N ALA A 19 -4.08 38.72 3.91
CA ALA A 19 -4.60 39.04 2.57
C ALA A 19 -5.06 40.49 2.48
N GLU A 20 -5.75 41.00 3.52
CA GLU A 20 -6.19 42.38 3.61
C GLU A 20 -5.01 43.37 3.65
N ALA A 21 -4.01 43.06 4.47
CA ALA A 21 -2.81 43.90 4.59
C ALA A 21 -1.99 43.96 3.29
N LEU A 22 -1.84 42.81 2.60
CA LEU A 22 -1.18 42.79 1.28
C LEU A 22 -1.97 43.56 0.23
N LYS A 23 -3.31 43.49 0.28
CA LYS A 23 -4.20 44.23 -0.63
C LYS A 23 -4.12 45.74 -0.39
N GLN A 24 -3.98 46.20 0.85
CA GLN A 24 -3.77 47.63 1.19
C GLN A 24 -2.42 48.10 0.70
N GLN A 25 -1.38 47.29 0.73
CA GLN A 25 -0.03 47.65 0.31
C GLN A 25 0.13 47.65 -1.21
N ASP A 26 -0.42 46.67 -1.92
CA ASP A 26 -0.33 46.56 -3.38
C ASP A 26 -1.64 45.98 -3.94
N PRO A 27 -2.66 46.82 -4.21
CA PRO A 27 -3.98 46.40 -4.64
C PRO A 27 -4.00 45.57 -5.94
N GLN A 28 -3.05 45.78 -6.84
CA GLN A 28 -3.01 45.14 -8.15
C GLN A 28 -2.34 43.78 -8.15
N HIS A 29 -1.44 43.51 -7.20
CA HIS A 29 -0.63 42.30 -7.15
C HIS A 29 -0.64 41.59 -5.78
N ALA A 30 -1.65 41.83 -4.97
CA ALA A 30 -1.83 41.21 -3.66
C ALA A 30 -2.16 39.71 -3.80
N ALA A 31 -1.57 38.92 -2.92
CA ALA A 31 -1.95 37.50 -2.82
C ALA A 31 -3.36 37.40 -2.25
N SER A 32 -4.21 36.63 -2.93
CA SER A 32 -5.54 36.30 -2.45
C SER A 32 -5.50 35.31 -1.26
N THR A 33 -6.58 35.24 -0.48
CA THR A 33 -6.73 34.24 0.58
C THR A 33 -6.49 32.82 0.07
N ALA A 34 -6.97 32.48 -1.14
CA ALA A 34 -6.74 31.18 -1.78
C ALA A 34 -5.25 30.93 -2.09
N ALA A 35 -4.50 31.99 -2.51
CA ALA A 35 -3.07 31.87 -2.73
C ALA A 35 -2.30 31.64 -1.41
N ILE A 36 -2.70 32.31 -0.32
CA ILE A 36 -2.08 32.15 1.01
C ILE A 36 -2.37 30.75 1.56
N TYR A 37 -3.56 30.20 1.37
CA TYR A 37 -3.86 28.80 1.69
C TYR A 37 -2.98 27.82 0.90
N LYS A 38 -2.69 28.12 -0.38
CA LYS A 38 -1.74 27.29 -1.16
C LYS A 38 -0.31 27.35 -0.63
N TRP A 39 0.16 28.51 -0.11
CA TRP A 39 1.47 28.57 0.54
C TRP A 39 1.53 27.66 1.76
N ARG A 40 0.47 27.68 2.55
CA ARG A 40 0.31 26.84 3.74
C ARG A 40 0.37 25.36 3.39
N THR A 41 -0.41 24.93 2.38
CA THR A 41 -0.47 23.52 1.93
C THR A 41 0.86 23.05 1.32
N ARG A 42 1.58 23.94 0.62
CA ARG A 42 2.88 23.63 0.01
C ARG A 42 4.06 23.74 0.97
N GLY A 43 3.89 24.32 2.15
CA GLY A 43 4.97 24.63 3.07
C GLY A 43 6.00 25.61 2.51
N SER A 44 5.64 26.37 1.46
CA SER A 44 6.54 27.30 0.77
C SER A 44 5.78 28.47 0.15
N LEU A 45 6.43 29.60 -0.01
CA LEU A 45 5.90 30.74 -0.74
C LEU A 45 6.92 31.28 -1.77
N PRO A 46 6.44 31.92 -2.85
CA PRO A 46 7.32 32.52 -3.85
C PRO A 46 8.20 33.61 -3.27
N LEU A 47 9.43 33.72 -3.77
CA LEU A 47 10.42 34.71 -3.26
C LEU A 47 9.91 36.17 -3.31
N ASN A 48 9.20 36.53 -4.38
CA ASN A 48 8.59 37.83 -4.52
C ASN A 48 7.51 38.14 -3.45
N GLN A 49 6.83 37.11 -2.97
CA GLN A 49 5.86 37.25 -1.87
C GLN A 49 6.58 37.39 -0.53
N LEU A 50 7.68 36.68 -0.32
CA LEU A 50 8.50 36.85 0.87
C LEU A 50 9.04 38.29 0.98
N GLN A 51 9.50 38.87 -0.13
CA GLN A 51 9.93 40.28 -0.18
C GLN A 51 8.80 41.23 0.18
N LYS A 52 7.56 40.99 -0.31
CA LYS A 52 6.39 41.80 0.06
C LYS A 52 6.04 41.69 1.54
N LEU A 53 6.15 40.51 2.13
CA LEU A 53 5.92 40.28 3.56
C LEU A 53 6.96 41.00 4.43
N THR A 54 8.22 41.00 4.00
CA THR A 54 9.29 41.75 4.69
C THR A 54 9.00 43.24 4.67
N ALA A 55 8.67 43.81 3.50
CA ALA A 55 8.31 45.20 3.37
C ALA A 55 7.04 45.58 4.18
N LEU A 56 6.05 44.69 4.22
CA LEU A 56 4.84 44.88 5.02
C LEU A 56 5.13 44.93 6.51
N ALA A 57 5.98 44.02 7.00
CA ALA A 57 6.40 43.99 8.40
C ALA A 57 7.18 45.21 8.82
N GLU A 58 8.08 45.70 7.96
CA GLU A 58 8.83 46.94 8.16
C GLU A 58 7.89 48.16 8.23
N ALA A 59 6.93 48.25 7.30
CA ALA A 59 5.92 49.30 7.29
C ALA A 59 5.04 49.33 8.57
N GLN A 60 4.83 48.17 9.17
CA GLN A 60 4.11 48.00 10.43
C GLN A 60 4.98 48.25 11.69
N GLY A 61 6.25 48.63 11.52
CA GLY A 61 7.20 48.85 12.62
C GLY A 61 7.60 47.54 13.35
N ARG A 62 7.38 46.38 12.72
CA ARG A 62 7.71 45.04 13.23
C ARG A 62 8.58 44.32 12.22
N PRO A 63 9.90 44.60 12.14
CA PRO A 63 10.77 43.97 11.16
C PRO A 63 10.79 42.46 11.31
N LEU A 64 10.76 41.74 10.18
CA LEU A 64 10.66 40.27 10.09
C LEU A 64 12.07 39.67 10.23
N ASP A 65 12.37 39.08 11.38
CA ASP A 65 13.54 38.22 11.51
C ASP A 65 13.21 36.83 10.92
N LEU A 66 13.62 36.60 9.68
CA LEU A 66 13.38 35.33 8.99
C LEU A 66 13.96 34.14 9.74
N ASN A 67 15.03 34.28 10.52
CA ASN A 67 15.60 33.22 11.31
C ASN A 67 14.63 32.74 12.41
N ALA A 68 13.78 33.63 12.92
CA ALA A 68 12.76 33.29 13.91
C ALA A 68 11.62 32.45 13.31
N PHE A 69 11.45 32.42 11.98
CA PHE A 69 10.45 31.65 11.24
C PHE A 69 11.06 30.44 10.50
N MET A 70 12.35 30.24 10.62
CA MET A 70 12.93 28.97 10.17
C MET A 70 12.44 27.87 11.10
N GLN A 71 11.92 26.79 10.53
CA GLN A 71 11.59 25.61 11.32
C GLN A 71 12.86 25.22 12.09
N GLN A 72 12.86 25.47 13.39
CA GLN A 72 13.79 24.81 14.29
C GLN A 72 13.38 23.34 14.27
N GLN A 73 14.03 22.55 13.41
CA GLN A 73 14.11 21.13 13.67
C GLN A 73 14.66 21.04 15.09
N THR A 74 13.80 20.59 15.99
CA THR A 74 14.19 20.42 17.40
C THR A 74 15.51 19.67 17.41
N THR A 75 16.51 20.27 17.99
CA THR A 75 17.90 19.76 18.00
C THR A 75 18.03 18.39 18.68
N LEU A 76 16.95 17.93 19.30
CA LEU A 76 16.80 16.57 19.88
C LEU A 76 16.50 15.48 18.85
N GLU A 77 15.95 15.82 17.68
CA GLU A 77 15.64 14.81 16.65
C GLU A 77 16.79 14.55 15.68
N LYS A 78 17.80 15.42 15.60
CA LYS A 78 18.94 15.26 14.67
C LYS A 78 20.10 14.43 15.20
N GLN A 79 20.12 14.05 16.47
CA GLN A 79 21.29 13.33 17.02
C GLN A 79 21.27 11.81 16.85
N ASN A 80 20.15 11.18 16.46
CA ASN A 80 20.07 9.71 16.37
C ASN A 80 19.26 9.18 15.16
N MET A 81 19.15 9.91 14.06
CA MET A 81 18.63 9.29 12.83
C MET A 81 19.77 8.54 12.11
N PRO A 82 19.57 7.29 11.70
CA PRO A 82 20.45 6.63 10.75
C PRO A 82 20.61 7.55 9.54
N LYS A 83 21.83 7.64 8.98
CA LYS A 83 22.13 8.47 7.79
C LYS A 83 21.37 8.05 6.52
N ASP A 84 20.57 7.01 6.60
CA ASP A 84 19.80 6.44 5.50
C ASP A 84 18.31 6.77 5.71
N ASN A 85 17.75 7.60 4.82
CA ASN A 85 16.32 7.95 4.81
C ASN A 85 15.44 6.78 4.30
N ARG A 86 15.92 5.55 4.39
CA ARG A 86 15.26 4.38 3.84
C ARG A 86 14.49 3.60 4.91
N VAL A 87 13.29 3.16 4.54
CA VAL A 87 12.53 2.14 5.27
C VAL A 87 12.74 0.80 4.55
N ILE A 88 13.18 -0.19 5.31
CA ILE A 88 13.35 -1.57 4.85
C ILE A 88 11.97 -2.21 4.74
N ILE A 89 11.67 -2.77 3.57
CA ILE A 89 10.44 -3.53 3.34
C ILE A 89 10.77 -5.02 3.49
N PHE A 90 10.19 -5.60 4.54
CA PHE A 90 10.27 -7.02 4.84
C PHE A 90 8.94 -7.68 4.41
N ASP A 91 8.99 -8.48 3.36
CA ASP A 91 7.81 -9.20 2.88
C ASP A 91 7.70 -10.57 3.53
N THR A 92 6.58 -10.83 4.19
CA THR A 92 6.26 -12.12 4.80
C THR A 92 5.10 -12.85 4.12
N THR A 93 4.81 -12.53 2.85
CA THR A 93 3.74 -13.18 2.06
C THR A 93 3.92 -14.70 2.00
N LEU A 94 5.17 -15.19 1.87
CA LEU A 94 5.50 -16.60 1.77
C LEU A 94 5.58 -17.34 3.12
N ARG A 95 5.43 -16.63 4.24
CA ARG A 95 5.41 -17.22 5.59
C ARG A 95 4.08 -16.92 6.30
N ASP A 96 3.87 -15.67 6.76
CA ASP A 96 2.63 -15.27 7.46
C ASP A 96 1.43 -15.21 6.52
N GLY A 97 1.65 -14.71 5.30
CA GLY A 97 0.63 -14.71 4.25
C GLY A 97 0.13 -16.12 3.93
N GLU A 98 1.02 -17.09 3.82
CA GLU A 98 0.68 -18.50 3.57
C GLU A 98 -0.09 -19.15 4.74
N GLN A 99 0.02 -18.62 5.95
CA GLN A 99 -0.74 -19.10 7.12
C GLN A 99 -2.25 -18.76 7.06
N SER A 100 -2.68 -17.94 6.09
CA SER A 100 -4.09 -17.75 5.82
C SER A 100 -4.74 -19.09 5.45
N PRO A 101 -5.89 -19.46 6.06
CA PRO A 101 -6.58 -20.70 5.71
C PRO A 101 -6.89 -20.76 4.21
N GLY A 102 -6.33 -21.73 3.50
CA GLY A 102 -6.53 -21.92 2.05
C GLY A 102 -5.51 -21.22 1.13
N ALA A 103 -4.52 -20.51 1.68
CA ALA A 103 -3.48 -19.85 0.91
C ALA A 103 -2.18 -20.67 0.75
N ALA A 104 -2.21 -21.97 1.06
CA ALA A 104 -1.04 -22.84 0.93
C ALA A 104 -0.52 -22.87 -0.50
N MET A 105 0.81 -22.79 -0.65
CA MET A 105 1.49 -22.70 -1.94
C MET A 105 2.44 -23.88 -2.16
N THR A 106 2.54 -24.33 -3.40
CA THR A 106 3.56 -25.31 -3.80
C THR A 106 4.95 -24.65 -3.81
N LYS A 107 5.99 -25.48 -3.78
CA LYS A 107 7.39 -25.00 -3.87
C LYS A 107 7.62 -24.14 -5.12
N GLU A 108 7.10 -24.56 -6.27
CA GLU A 108 7.22 -23.86 -7.55
C GLU A 108 6.53 -22.51 -7.52
N GLU A 109 5.37 -22.42 -6.91
CA GLU A 109 4.63 -21.17 -6.71
C GLU A 109 5.36 -20.21 -5.78
N LYS A 110 5.90 -20.72 -4.66
CA LYS A 110 6.75 -19.92 -3.75
C LYS A 110 7.96 -19.34 -4.47
N ILE A 111 8.67 -20.13 -5.27
CA ILE A 111 9.83 -19.67 -6.06
C ILE A 111 9.40 -18.58 -7.06
N ARG A 112 8.25 -18.76 -7.71
CA ARG A 112 7.70 -17.77 -8.67
C ARG A 112 7.37 -16.45 -7.99
N ILE A 113 6.72 -16.50 -6.83
CA ILE A 113 6.40 -15.29 -6.05
C ILE A 113 7.69 -14.65 -5.53
N ALA A 114 8.65 -15.42 -5.00
CA ALA A 114 9.92 -14.90 -4.50
C ALA A 114 10.69 -14.11 -5.58
N ARG A 115 10.75 -14.62 -6.82
CA ARG A 115 11.34 -13.90 -7.97
C ARG A 115 10.61 -12.60 -8.28
N GLN A 116 9.29 -12.60 -8.18
CA GLN A 116 8.49 -11.40 -8.41
C GLN A 116 8.67 -10.38 -7.28
N LEU A 117 8.78 -10.82 -6.03
CA LEU A 117 9.09 -9.96 -4.88
C LEU A 117 10.49 -9.34 -5.00
N GLU A 118 11.49 -10.11 -5.45
CA GLU A 118 12.81 -9.55 -5.76
C GLU A 118 12.77 -8.55 -6.91
N LYS A 119 11.95 -8.79 -7.94
CA LYS A 119 11.73 -7.85 -9.05
C LYS A 119 11.02 -6.57 -8.58
N LEU A 120 10.05 -6.71 -7.69
CA LEU A 120 9.37 -5.60 -7.01
C LEU A 120 10.36 -4.75 -6.20
N GLY A 121 11.47 -5.32 -5.74
CA GLY A 121 12.51 -4.60 -5.02
C GLY A 121 12.32 -4.58 -3.51
N VAL A 122 11.65 -5.59 -2.92
CA VAL A 122 11.64 -5.75 -1.46
C VAL A 122 13.04 -6.06 -0.94
N ASP A 123 13.33 -5.66 0.29
CA ASP A 123 14.66 -5.80 0.89
C ASP A 123 14.87 -7.18 1.46
N VAL A 124 13.85 -7.71 2.16
CA VAL A 124 13.89 -9.01 2.82
C VAL A 124 12.65 -9.81 2.43
N ILE A 125 12.85 -11.08 2.11
CA ILE A 125 11.78 -12.05 1.80
C ILE A 125 11.83 -13.15 2.83
N GLU A 126 10.81 -13.22 3.70
CA GLU A 126 10.64 -14.32 4.63
C GLU A 126 10.00 -15.49 3.88
N ALA A 127 10.85 -16.44 3.49
CA ALA A 127 10.51 -17.51 2.56
C ALA A 127 9.69 -18.65 3.19
N GLY A 128 9.62 -18.70 4.52
CA GLY A 128 8.87 -19.71 5.25
C GLY A 128 9.43 -20.03 6.63
N PHE A 129 9.03 -21.20 7.16
CA PHE A 129 9.47 -21.76 8.43
C PHE A 129 10.13 -23.13 8.21
N ALA A 130 11.45 -23.17 8.08
CA ALA A 130 12.21 -24.35 7.67
C ALA A 130 11.97 -25.59 8.55
N ALA A 131 11.70 -25.41 9.83
CA ALA A 131 11.47 -26.51 10.77
C ALA A 131 10.02 -27.03 10.75
N ALA A 132 9.11 -26.42 9.98
CA ALA A 132 7.72 -26.83 9.91
C ALA A 132 7.55 -28.17 9.16
N SER A 133 8.24 -28.32 8.01
CA SER A 133 8.21 -29.55 7.22
C SER A 133 9.45 -29.67 6.32
N PRO A 134 9.77 -30.88 5.82
CA PRO A 134 10.80 -31.06 4.80
C PRO A 134 10.52 -30.24 3.51
N GLY A 135 9.26 -30.11 3.11
CA GLY A 135 8.86 -29.33 1.95
C GLY A 135 9.12 -27.83 2.11
N ASP A 136 8.85 -27.28 3.30
CA ASP A 136 9.20 -25.89 3.63
C ASP A 136 10.71 -25.65 3.61
N PHE A 137 11.47 -26.58 4.20
CA PHE A 137 12.93 -26.51 4.13
C PHE A 137 13.44 -26.48 2.70
N GLU A 138 12.96 -27.39 1.83
CA GLU A 138 13.33 -27.44 0.42
C GLU A 138 12.94 -26.16 -0.32
N ALA A 139 11.73 -25.64 -0.10
CA ALA A 139 11.26 -24.42 -0.74
C ALA A 139 12.16 -23.23 -0.38
N ILE A 140 12.45 -23.04 0.89
CA ILE A 140 13.36 -21.98 1.37
C ILE A 140 14.76 -22.14 0.75
N ASN A 141 15.29 -23.37 0.73
CA ASN A 141 16.63 -23.65 0.19
C ASN A 141 16.71 -23.36 -1.33
N GLU A 142 15.67 -23.71 -2.11
CA GLU A 142 15.61 -23.38 -3.52
C GLU A 142 15.43 -21.87 -3.78
N ILE A 143 14.63 -21.17 -2.97
CA ILE A 143 14.54 -19.71 -3.01
C ILE A 143 15.91 -19.08 -2.70
N ALA A 144 16.61 -19.59 -1.69
CA ALA A 144 17.95 -19.12 -1.29
C ALA A 144 19.00 -19.29 -2.41
N LYS A 145 18.91 -20.34 -3.21
CA LYS A 145 19.78 -20.52 -4.40
C LYS A 145 19.40 -19.60 -5.56
N THR A 146 18.14 -19.17 -5.61
CA THR A 146 17.58 -18.47 -6.77
C THR A 146 17.78 -16.95 -6.68
N LEU A 147 17.59 -16.36 -5.49
CA LEU A 147 17.63 -14.91 -5.30
C LEU A 147 19.05 -14.39 -5.13
N THR A 148 19.30 -13.20 -5.66
CA THR A 148 20.65 -12.59 -5.68
C THR A 148 20.72 -11.21 -5.05
N ARG A 149 19.59 -10.50 -4.95
CA ARG A 149 19.51 -9.11 -4.47
C ARG A 149 18.83 -8.99 -3.13
N ALA A 150 17.66 -9.61 -2.99
CA ALA A 150 16.91 -9.61 -1.74
C ALA A 150 17.60 -10.49 -0.69
N THR A 151 17.44 -10.13 0.58
CA THR A 151 17.85 -10.99 1.70
C THR A 151 16.81 -12.09 1.89
N VAL A 152 17.23 -13.34 1.87
CA VAL A 152 16.34 -14.48 2.15
C VAL A 152 16.34 -14.76 3.66
N CYS A 153 15.15 -14.78 4.24
CA CYS A 153 14.91 -14.99 5.64
C CYS A 153 14.13 -16.29 5.90
N SER A 154 14.42 -16.97 6.99
CA SER A 154 13.60 -18.07 7.51
C SER A 154 13.24 -17.81 8.96
N LEU A 155 11.96 -18.00 9.29
CA LEU A 155 11.46 -17.96 10.66
C LEU A 155 11.96 -19.18 11.46
N SER A 156 12.18 -18.99 12.76
CA SER A 156 12.48 -20.05 13.72
C SER A 156 11.97 -19.69 15.11
N ARG A 157 11.45 -20.68 15.84
CA ARG A 157 11.21 -20.48 17.27
C ARG A 157 12.56 -20.40 18.00
N ALA A 158 12.59 -19.83 19.21
CA ALA A 158 13.78 -19.78 20.06
C ALA A 158 14.20 -21.19 20.57
N MET A 159 14.33 -22.12 19.63
CA MET A 159 14.72 -23.52 19.86
C MET A 159 15.89 -23.88 18.94
N GLU A 160 16.92 -24.48 19.48
CA GLU A 160 18.16 -24.81 18.76
C GLU A 160 17.89 -25.57 17.45
N ARG A 161 17.02 -26.60 17.49
CA ARG A 161 16.66 -27.38 16.31
C ARG A 161 16.09 -26.52 15.19
N ASP A 162 15.17 -25.61 15.52
CA ASP A 162 14.50 -24.77 14.54
C ASP A 162 15.48 -23.76 13.91
N ILE A 163 16.36 -23.18 14.74
CA ILE A 163 17.35 -22.20 14.29
C ILE A 163 18.39 -22.85 13.39
N ARG A 164 18.84 -24.08 13.72
CA ARG A 164 19.75 -24.83 12.85
C ARG A 164 19.10 -25.16 11.50
N ALA A 165 17.84 -25.62 11.50
CA ALA A 165 17.10 -25.84 10.26
C ALA A 165 16.97 -24.55 9.42
N ALA A 166 16.66 -23.42 10.05
CA ALA A 166 16.60 -22.13 9.35
C ALA A 166 17.96 -21.73 8.77
N GLY A 167 19.04 -21.84 9.56
CA GLY A 167 20.41 -21.54 9.12
C GLY A 167 20.88 -22.40 7.95
N GLU A 168 20.60 -23.69 7.98
CA GLU A 168 20.92 -24.61 6.88
C GLU A 168 20.08 -24.33 5.62
N ALA A 169 18.79 -24.03 5.78
CA ALA A 169 17.91 -23.72 4.65
C ALA A 169 18.33 -22.45 3.90
N VAL A 170 18.71 -21.39 4.62
CA VAL A 170 19.14 -20.12 3.99
C VAL A 170 20.62 -20.09 3.60
N ALA A 171 21.40 -21.11 3.95
CA ALA A 171 22.86 -21.14 3.72
C ALA A 171 23.29 -20.82 2.28
N PRO A 172 22.58 -21.25 1.20
CA PRO A 172 22.96 -20.93 -0.18
C PRO A 172 22.72 -19.48 -0.58
N ALA A 173 21.96 -18.70 0.19
CA ALA A 173 21.59 -17.33 -0.20
C ALA A 173 22.83 -16.40 -0.19
N ALA A 174 22.86 -15.50 -1.19
CA ALA A 174 23.87 -14.44 -1.27
C ALA A 174 23.78 -13.48 -0.06
N LYS A 175 22.55 -13.19 0.37
CA LYS A 175 22.23 -12.44 1.58
C LYS A 175 21.20 -13.24 2.36
N ARG A 176 21.47 -13.48 3.64
CA ARG A 176 20.64 -14.33 4.46
C ARG A 176 20.40 -13.74 5.84
N ARG A 177 19.20 -13.96 6.35
CA ARG A 177 18.77 -13.59 7.71
C ARG A 177 18.14 -14.78 8.40
N ILE A 178 18.34 -14.89 9.69
CA ILE A 178 17.57 -15.77 10.55
C ILE A 178 16.68 -14.91 11.43
N HIS A 179 15.38 -15.17 11.37
CA HIS A 179 14.36 -14.53 12.20
C HIS A 179 13.96 -15.50 13.31
N THR A 180 14.26 -15.15 14.56
CA THR A 180 13.87 -15.97 15.71
C THR A 180 12.97 -15.20 16.65
N PHE A 181 12.07 -15.90 17.36
CA PHE A 181 11.09 -15.27 18.22
C PHE A 181 10.78 -16.07 19.47
N ILE A 182 10.37 -15.35 20.52
CA ILE A 182 9.73 -15.92 21.72
C ILE A 182 8.69 -14.95 22.23
N ALA A 183 7.59 -15.47 22.82
CA ALA A 183 6.54 -14.63 23.37
C ALA A 183 6.98 -13.92 24.66
N THR A 184 6.55 -12.66 24.81
CA THR A 184 6.99 -11.78 25.90
C THR A 184 5.84 -11.28 26.78
N SER A 185 4.59 -11.46 26.35
CA SER A 185 3.46 -11.04 27.17
C SER A 185 3.21 -11.97 28.36
N PRO A 186 2.72 -11.43 29.48
CA PRO A 186 2.42 -12.23 30.69
C PRO A 186 1.51 -13.43 30.37
N ILE A 187 0.46 -13.23 29.59
CA ILE A 187 -0.48 -14.28 29.21
C ILE A 187 0.18 -15.43 28.45
N HIS A 188 1.12 -15.11 27.55
CA HIS A 188 1.85 -16.14 26.80
C HIS A 188 2.93 -16.83 27.64
N MET A 189 3.62 -16.10 28.49
CA MET A 189 4.62 -16.68 29.41
C MET A 189 3.97 -17.66 30.37
N GLU A 190 2.79 -17.33 30.93
CA GLU A 190 2.08 -18.16 31.88
C GLU A 190 1.41 -19.37 31.21
N HIS A 191 0.63 -19.17 30.17
CA HIS A 191 -0.25 -20.21 29.63
C HIS A 191 0.39 -21.01 28.46
N LYS A 192 1.15 -20.35 27.58
CA LYS A 192 1.76 -20.98 26.39
C LYS A 192 3.16 -21.53 26.68
N LEU A 193 4.04 -20.71 27.21
CA LEU A 193 5.44 -21.10 27.44
C LEU A 193 5.66 -21.80 28.78
N LYS A 194 4.87 -21.46 29.79
CA LYS A 194 5.06 -21.91 31.19
C LYS A 194 6.45 -21.58 31.70
N MET A 195 6.94 -20.39 31.37
CA MET A 195 8.29 -19.90 31.68
C MET A 195 8.22 -18.62 32.50
N LYS A 196 9.19 -18.45 33.40
CA LYS A 196 9.37 -17.18 34.10
C LYS A 196 10.12 -16.18 33.21
N PRO A 197 9.96 -14.84 33.40
CA PRO A 197 10.60 -13.81 32.58
C PRO A 197 12.11 -14.05 32.38
N LYS A 198 12.85 -14.39 33.43
CA LYS A 198 14.29 -14.68 33.33
C LYS A 198 14.63 -15.85 32.38
N GLN A 199 13.83 -16.90 32.41
CA GLN A 199 14.00 -18.06 31.49
C GLN A 199 13.70 -17.68 30.04
N VAL A 200 12.76 -16.75 29.82
CA VAL A 200 12.47 -16.24 28.48
C VAL A 200 13.65 -15.45 27.94
N ILE A 201 14.28 -14.58 28.76
CA ILE A 201 15.50 -13.85 28.38
C ILE A 201 16.64 -14.80 28.07
N GLU A 202 16.90 -15.79 28.95
CA GLU A 202 17.96 -16.79 28.74
C GLU A 202 17.76 -17.57 27.43
N SER A 203 16.51 -17.96 27.11
CA SER A 203 16.15 -18.63 25.86
C SER A 203 16.35 -17.73 24.64
N ALA A 204 15.95 -16.48 24.71
CA ALA A 204 16.13 -15.48 23.65
C ALA A 204 17.61 -15.24 23.32
N VAL A 205 18.43 -15.01 24.36
CA VAL A 205 19.87 -14.81 24.23
C VAL A 205 20.54 -16.04 23.62
N LYS A 206 20.17 -17.24 24.08
CA LYS A 206 20.68 -18.50 23.52
C LYS A 206 20.30 -18.63 22.03
N ALA A 207 19.07 -18.32 21.69
CA ALA A 207 18.58 -18.38 20.31
C ALA A 207 19.37 -17.46 19.38
N VAL A 208 19.55 -16.19 19.75
CA VAL A 208 20.33 -15.22 18.95
C VAL A 208 21.78 -15.69 18.80
N LYS A 209 22.41 -16.19 19.85
CA LYS A 209 23.81 -16.71 19.78
C LYS A 209 23.92 -17.88 18.79
N ILE A 210 22.95 -18.81 18.76
CA ILE A 210 22.96 -19.92 17.81
C ILE A 210 22.74 -19.39 16.39
N ALA A 211 21.81 -18.45 16.19
CA ALA A 211 21.56 -17.85 14.87
C ALA A 211 22.81 -17.14 14.32
N LYS A 212 23.59 -16.49 15.18
CA LYS A 212 24.88 -15.88 14.86
C LYS A 212 25.95 -16.85 14.34
N GLU A 213 25.83 -18.15 14.60
CA GLU A 213 26.73 -19.16 14.03
C GLU A 213 26.57 -19.29 12.51
N TYR A 214 25.41 -18.85 11.95
CA TYR A 214 25.04 -18.99 10.53
C TYR A 214 25.09 -17.69 9.74
N THR A 215 24.82 -16.55 10.40
CA THR A 215 24.75 -15.23 9.73
C THR A 215 25.00 -14.10 10.72
N ASP A 216 25.52 -12.98 10.20
CA ASP A 216 25.63 -11.74 10.96
C ASP A 216 24.32 -10.94 11.02
N ASP A 217 23.35 -11.23 10.18
CA ASP A 217 22.04 -10.58 10.15
C ASP A 217 20.99 -11.45 10.86
N VAL A 218 20.68 -11.07 12.10
CA VAL A 218 19.75 -11.79 12.98
C VAL A 218 18.63 -10.85 13.41
N GLU A 219 17.40 -11.23 13.10
CA GLU A 219 16.18 -10.55 13.56
C GLU A 219 15.59 -11.30 14.76
N PHE A 220 15.22 -10.54 15.80
CA PHE A 220 14.56 -11.08 16.98
C PHE A 220 13.20 -10.42 17.17
N SER A 221 12.13 -11.23 17.26
CA SER A 221 10.77 -10.78 17.54
C SER A 221 10.34 -11.08 18.98
N CYS A 222 9.80 -10.05 19.62
CA CYS A 222 9.09 -10.17 20.90
C CYS A 222 7.61 -10.50 20.62
N GLU A 223 7.24 -11.77 20.43
CA GLU A 223 5.85 -12.14 20.13
C GLU A 223 4.90 -11.56 21.18
N ASP A 224 3.82 -10.93 20.73
CA ASP A 224 2.81 -10.24 21.54
C ASP A 224 3.37 -9.03 22.34
N ALA A 225 4.28 -8.29 21.68
CA ALA A 225 5.00 -7.19 22.32
C ALA A 225 4.07 -6.07 22.82
N LEU A 226 3.04 -5.71 22.08
CA LEU A 226 2.18 -4.59 22.46
C LEU A 226 1.27 -4.90 23.66
N ARG A 227 1.23 -6.16 24.12
CA ARG A 227 0.62 -6.56 25.40
C ARG A 227 1.64 -6.95 26.48
N SER A 228 2.92 -6.67 26.23
CA SER A 228 4.01 -6.94 27.16
C SER A 228 4.36 -5.70 27.98
N GLU A 229 4.93 -5.93 29.15
CA GLU A 229 5.45 -4.84 30.01
C GLU A 229 6.66 -4.18 29.37
N ILE A 230 6.63 -2.86 29.21
CA ILE A 230 7.66 -2.12 28.48
C ILE A 230 9.06 -2.22 29.13
N GLY A 231 9.10 -2.31 30.47
CA GLY A 231 10.35 -2.54 31.20
C GLY A 231 10.98 -3.89 30.91
N PHE A 232 10.17 -4.95 30.84
CA PHE A 232 10.62 -6.29 30.48
C PHE A 232 11.05 -6.36 29.01
N LEU A 233 10.32 -5.67 28.11
CA LEU A 233 10.72 -5.57 26.71
C LEU A 233 12.07 -4.87 26.55
N ALA A 234 12.31 -3.77 27.24
CA ALA A 234 13.59 -3.08 27.19
C ALA A 234 14.74 -3.96 27.69
N GLU A 235 14.50 -4.78 28.72
CA GLU A 235 15.49 -5.72 29.28
C GLU A 235 15.81 -6.84 28.26
N ILE A 236 14.79 -7.52 27.72
CA ILE A 236 15.02 -8.62 26.78
C ILE A 236 15.61 -8.12 25.45
N CYS A 237 15.13 -6.98 24.92
CA CYS A 237 15.68 -6.37 23.71
C CYS A 237 17.15 -6.00 23.91
N GLY A 238 17.51 -5.36 25.03
CA GLY A 238 18.90 -5.06 25.36
C GLY A 238 19.78 -6.30 25.42
N ALA A 239 19.30 -7.37 26.06
CA ALA A 239 20.03 -8.63 26.17
C ALA A 239 20.27 -9.33 24.83
N VAL A 240 19.27 -9.32 23.92
CA VAL A 240 19.44 -9.93 22.58
C VAL A 240 20.28 -9.05 21.66
N ILE A 241 20.25 -7.72 21.81
CA ILE A 241 21.15 -6.80 21.10
C ILE A 241 22.59 -7.07 21.50
N GLU A 242 22.87 -7.22 22.80
CA GLU A 242 24.18 -7.59 23.30
C GLU A 242 24.63 -8.98 22.80
N ALA A 243 23.68 -9.91 22.62
CA ALA A 243 23.94 -11.22 22.05
C ALA A 243 24.22 -11.21 20.55
N GLY A 244 23.93 -10.10 19.84
CA GLY A 244 24.25 -9.86 18.44
C GLY A 244 23.04 -9.76 17.48
N ALA A 245 21.82 -9.57 17.98
CA ALA A 245 20.69 -9.24 17.12
C ALA A 245 20.92 -7.89 16.43
N THR A 246 20.62 -7.82 15.12
CA THR A 246 20.79 -6.62 14.29
C THR A 246 19.48 -5.91 14.03
N THR A 247 18.36 -6.64 14.15
CA THR A 247 17.00 -6.11 13.99
C THR A 247 16.12 -6.60 15.15
N ILE A 248 15.35 -5.69 15.73
CA ILE A 248 14.37 -5.99 16.78
C ILE A 248 12.97 -5.70 16.23
N ASN A 249 12.15 -6.74 16.15
CA ASN A 249 10.79 -6.63 15.67
C ASN A 249 9.77 -6.63 16.82
N ILE A 250 8.82 -5.71 16.74
CA ILE A 250 7.80 -5.45 17.77
C ILE A 250 6.43 -5.69 17.16
N PRO A 251 5.86 -6.91 17.30
CA PRO A 251 4.59 -7.23 16.67
C PRO A 251 3.37 -6.83 17.51
N ASP A 252 2.37 -6.28 16.82
CA ASP A 252 0.97 -6.23 17.24
C ASP A 252 0.27 -7.54 16.85
N THR A 253 0.58 -8.60 17.58
CA THR A 253 0.22 -9.98 17.23
C THR A 253 -1.29 -10.21 17.15
N VAL A 254 -2.09 -9.46 17.91
CA VAL A 254 -3.55 -9.58 17.94
C VAL A 254 -4.27 -8.39 17.28
N GLY A 255 -3.54 -7.48 16.66
CA GLY A 255 -4.09 -6.38 15.85
C GLY A 255 -4.99 -5.42 16.61
N TYR A 256 -4.68 -5.13 17.88
CA TYR A 256 -5.57 -4.35 18.74
C TYR A 256 -5.10 -2.93 19.04
N SER A 257 -3.88 -2.59 18.65
CA SER A 257 -3.31 -1.27 18.89
C SER A 257 -3.95 -0.19 18.03
N VAL A 258 -3.69 1.06 18.40
CA VAL A 258 -4.13 2.24 17.65
C VAL A 258 -2.92 3.15 17.38
N PRO A 259 -2.90 3.91 16.24
CA PRO A 259 -1.69 4.55 15.74
C PRO A 259 -0.94 5.42 16.75
N HIS A 260 -1.62 6.32 17.46
CA HIS A 260 -0.97 7.21 18.42
C HIS A 260 -0.34 6.46 19.60
N ARG A 261 -0.89 5.30 19.99
CA ARG A 261 -0.31 4.45 21.04
C ARG A 261 0.89 3.70 20.52
N THR A 262 0.82 3.22 19.29
CA THR A 262 1.94 2.52 18.64
C THR A 262 3.15 3.44 18.48
N GLU A 263 2.96 4.69 18.00
CA GLU A 263 4.03 5.68 17.89
C GLU A 263 4.70 5.94 19.25
N ALA A 264 3.90 6.24 20.25
CA ALA A 264 4.41 6.52 21.61
C ALA A 264 5.16 5.31 22.19
N PHE A 265 4.64 4.09 21.99
CA PHE A 265 5.23 2.86 22.46
C PHE A 265 6.61 2.61 21.84
N PHE A 266 6.74 2.72 20.51
CA PHE A 266 8.03 2.57 19.84
C PHE A 266 9.03 3.61 20.31
N ARG A 267 8.64 4.88 20.40
CA ARG A 267 9.50 5.96 20.89
C ARG A 267 10.03 5.68 22.31
N GLU A 268 9.15 5.25 23.19
CA GLU A 268 9.49 4.94 24.58
C GLU A 268 10.38 3.70 24.68
N LEU A 269 10.05 2.62 23.99
CA LEU A 269 10.79 1.37 24.01
C LEU A 269 12.20 1.55 23.48
N ILE A 270 12.37 2.20 22.34
CA ILE A 270 13.68 2.50 21.74
C ILE A 270 14.56 3.28 22.72
N ALA A 271 13.99 4.32 23.33
CA ALA A 271 14.73 5.16 24.28
C ALA A 271 15.15 4.43 25.57
N LYS A 272 14.34 3.44 26.02
CA LYS A 272 14.62 2.67 27.24
C LYS A 272 15.52 1.46 27.02
N THR A 273 15.69 1.00 25.77
CA THR A 273 16.42 -0.22 25.45
C THR A 273 17.92 0.04 25.41
N PRO A 274 18.76 -0.65 26.21
CA PRO A 274 20.21 -0.57 26.11
C PRO A 274 20.69 -0.99 24.72
N GLY A 275 21.41 -0.09 24.02
CA GLY A 275 21.89 -0.34 22.65
C GLY A 275 20.82 -0.23 21.57
N GLY A 276 19.63 0.27 21.89
CA GLY A 276 18.52 0.43 20.96
C GLY A 276 18.81 1.36 19.76
N ASP A 277 19.80 2.24 19.91
CA ASP A 277 20.31 3.11 18.84
C ASP A 277 21.24 2.42 17.83
N LYS A 278 21.65 1.16 18.10
CA LYS A 278 22.60 0.39 17.27
C LYS A 278 21.94 -0.61 16.34
N VAL A 279 20.65 -0.78 16.43
CA VAL A 279 19.89 -1.80 15.68
C VAL A 279 18.77 -1.19 14.88
N VAL A 280 18.26 -1.94 13.90
CA VAL A 280 17.04 -1.60 13.17
C VAL A 280 15.83 -2.03 14.02
N TRP A 281 14.88 -1.11 14.20
CA TRP A 281 13.58 -1.43 14.78
C TRP A 281 12.57 -1.74 13.68
N SER A 282 11.84 -2.82 13.86
CA SER A 282 10.84 -3.33 12.92
C SER A 282 9.45 -3.34 13.54
N ALA A 283 8.45 -3.09 12.72
CA ALA A 283 7.04 -3.20 13.09
C ALA A 283 6.36 -4.30 12.26
N HIS A 284 5.59 -5.14 12.94
CA HIS A 284 4.72 -6.16 12.35
C HIS A 284 3.32 -5.99 12.92
N CYS A 285 2.32 -5.68 12.09
CA CYS A 285 0.97 -5.38 12.57
C CYS A 285 -0.08 -6.23 11.88
N HIS A 286 -0.91 -6.91 12.69
CA HIS A 286 -2.10 -7.60 12.22
C HIS A 286 -3.29 -6.66 12.08
N ASN A 287 -4.27 -7.04 11.28
CA ASN A 287 -5.31 -6.14 10.77
C ASN A 287 -6.70 -6.37 11.39
N ASP A 288 -6.78 -6.95 12.57
CA ASP A 288 -8.04 -7.34 13.22
C ASP A 288 -9.02 -6.16 13.42
N LEU A 289 -8.48 -4.96 13.64
CA LEU A 289 -9.28 -3.71 13.73
C LEU A 289 -9.24 -2.88 12.43
N GLY A 290 -8.62 -3.36 11.34
CA GLY A 290 -8.44 -2.59 10.12
C GLY A 290 -7.38 -1.48 10.23
N LEU A 291 -6.46 -1.57 11.19
CA LEU A 291 -5.49 -0.52 11.52
C LEU A 291 -4.03 -0.92 11.28
N ALA A 292 -3.77 -2.09 10.68
CA ALA A 292 -2.41 -2.59 10.51
C ALA A 292 -1.49 -1.61 9.78
N VAL A 293 -1.93 -1.06 8.66
CA VAL A 293 -1.18 -0.04 7.90
C VAL A 293 -0.95 1.22 8.73
N GLY A 294 -2.01 1.73 9.36
CA GLY A 294 -1.92 2.92 10.21
C GLY A 294 -0.96 2.73 11.39
N ASN A 295 -0.98 1.57 12.03
CA ASN A 295 -0.07 1.23 13.13
C ASN A 295 1.38 1.07 12.65
N SER A 296 1.63 0.44 11.50
CA SER A 296 2.96 0.31 10.91
C SER A 296 3.57 1.67 10.57
N LEU A 297 2.78 2.57 9.97
CA LEU A 297 3.21 3.94 9.69
C LEU A 297 3.49 4.74 10.98
N ALA A 298 2.67 4.56 12.00
CA ALA A 298 2.88 5.17 13.31
C ALA A 298 4.14 4.64 14.00
N ALA A 299 4.45 3.35 13.89
CA ALA A 299 5.71 2.78 14.37
C ALA A 299 6.93 3.42 13.70
N VAL A 300 6.85 3.69 12.38
CA VAL A 300 7.91 4.40 11.65
C VAL A 300 8.07 5.83 12.16
N LEU A 301 7.00 6.56 12.44
CA LEU A 301 7.05 7.86 13.12
C LEU A 301 7.63 7.75 14.54
N GLY A 302 7.42 6.62 15.21
CA GLY A 302 8.01 6.28 16.51
C GLY A 302 9.47 5.88 16.48
N GLY A 303 10.08 5.69 15.29
CA GLY A 303 11.52 5.38 15.15
C GLY A 303 11.81 4.04 14.45
N ALA A 304 10.82 3.23 14.08
CA ALA A 304 11.04 2.03 13.28
C ALA A 304 11.59 2.38 11.89
N ARG A 305 12.43 1.48 11.36
CA ARG A 305 13.03 1.62 10.02
C ARG A 305 12.91 0.36 9.19
N GLN A 306 12.18 -0.64 9.69
CA GLN A 306 11.70 -1.80 8.94
C GLN A 306 10.20 -1.95 9.17
N VAL A 307 9.47 -2.39 8.14
CA VAL A 307 8.07 -2.78 8.24
C VAL A 307 7.92 -4.18 7.65
N GLU A 308 7.41 -5.10 8.47
CA GLU A 308 6.93 -6.40 7.99
C GLU A 308 5.51 -6.24 7.45
N CYS A 309 5.30 -6.70 6.24
CA CYS A 309 4.03 -6.57 5.54
C CYS A 309 3.85 -7.71 4.53
N THR A 310 2.66 -7.80 3.93
CA THR A 310 2.38 -8.81 2.91
C THR A 310 1.71 -8.20 1.70
N ILE A 311 1.88 -8.83 0.56
CA ILE A 311 1.11 -8.48 -0.65
C ILE A 311 -0.37 -8.70 -0.37
N ASN A 312 -1.19 -7.71 -0.73
CA ASN A 312 -2.65 -7.68 -0.54
C ASN A 312 -3.08 -7.73 0.94
N GLY A 313 -2.16 -7.61 1.88
CA GLY A 313 -2.45 -7.72 3.31
C GLY A 313 -2.80 -9.15 3.74
N LEU A 314 -2.32 -10.18 3.01
CA LEU A 314 -2.54 -11.59 3.39
C LEU A 314 -2.00 -11.89 4.78
N GLY A 315 -2.62 -12.83 5.49
CA GLY A 315 -2.20 -13.28 6.81
C GLY A 315 -3.31 -13.95 7.60
N GLU A 316 -2.99 -14.46 8.77
CA GLU A 316 -3.99 -15.05 9.65
C GLU A 316 -5.11 -14.07 10.01
N ARG A 317 -6.30 -14.59 10.27
CA ARG A 317 -7.51 -13.85 10.68
C ARG A 317 -7.90 -12.76 9.68
N ALA A 318 -7.67 -11.47 10.01
CA ALA A 318 -7.96 -10.33 9.14
C ALA A 318 -6.75 -9.89 8.28
N GLY A 319 -5.63 -10.59 8.38
CA GLY A 319 -4.42 -10.35 7.60
C GLY A 319 -3.41 -9.43 8.28
N ASN A 320 -2.40 -9.04 7.51
CA ASN A 320 -1.28 -8.18 7.87
C ASN A 320 -1.43 -6.76 7.30
N ALA A 321 -0.49 -5.89 7.59
CA ALA A 321 -0.33 -4.63 6.87
C ALA A 321 -0.07 -4.90 5.38
N SER A 322 -0.79 -4.20 4.52
CA SER A 322 -0.63 -4.31 3.06
C SER A 322 0.64 -3.61 2.59
N LEU A 323 1.54 -4.32 1.91
CA LEU A 323 2.79 -3.78 1.37
C LEU A 323 2.53 -2.60 0.45
N GLU A 324 1.59 -2.74 -0.49
CA GLU A 324 1.23 -1.71 -1.46
C GLU A 324 0.78 -0.40 -0.80
N GLU A 325 0.03 -0.49 0.31
CA GLU A 325 -0.47 0.67 1.03
C GLU A 325 0.65 1.38 1.83
N ILE A 326 1.55 0.61 2.44
CA ILE A 326 2.74 1.15 3.13
C ILE A 326 3.64 1.89 2.14
N VAL A 327 4.04 1.23 1.05
CA VAL A 327 4.98 1.77 0.06
C VAL A 327 4.41 3.01 -0.61
N MET A 328 3.15 2.97 -1.04
CA MET A 328 2.53 4.11 -1.69
C MET A 328 2.27 5.27 -0.74
N THR A 329 2.07 5.02 0.56
CA THR A 329 1.99 6.08 1.55
C THR A 329 3.32 6.82 1.68
N PHE A 330 4.46 6.15 1.78
CA PHE A 330 5.77 6.81 1.80
C PHE A 330 6.02 7.62 0.52
N LYS A 331 5.65 7.08 -0.65
CA LYS A 331 5.83 7.75 -1.93
C LYS A 331 4.95 8.99 -2.08
N THR A 332 3.66 8.89 -1.76
CA THR A 332 2.69 9.98 -1.95
C THR A 332 2.74 11.03 -0.84
N ARG A 333 3.12 10.63 0.38
CA ARG A 333 3.21 11.51 1.55
C ARG A 333 4.66 11.68 2.02
N HIS A 334 5.55 11.81 1.05
CA HIS A 334 6.96 12.13 1.34
C HIS A 334 7.11 13.45 2.12
N ASP A 335 6.16 14.38 1.93
CA ASP A 335 6.04 15.63 2.70
C ASP A 335 5.91 15.40 4.22
N VAL A 336 5.31 14.29 4.64
CA VAL A 336 5.09 13.93 6.05
C VAL A 336 6.24 13.09 6.59
N PHE A 337 6.66 12.06 5.84
CA PHE A 337 7.60 11.06 6.34
C PHE A 337 9.05 11.40 6.03
N GLY A 338 9.35 12.02 4.89
CA GLY A 338 10.72 12.27 4.43
C GLY A 338 11.55 11.00 4.22
N LEU A 339 10.87 9.86 4.05
CA LEU A 339 11.46 8.52 3.96
C LEU A 339 11.11 7.88 2.61
N GLU A 340 11.96 6.96 2.16
CA GLU A 340 11.83 6.26 0.89
C GLU A 340 11.95 4.74 1.08
N THR A 341 11.47 3.98 0.09
CA THR A 341 11.64 2.52 0.01
C THR A 341 12.40 2.15 -1.26
N GLY A 342 12.92 0.93 -1.31
CA GLY A 342 13.57 0.38 -2.50
C GLY A 342 12.62 -0.20 -3.53
N VAL A 343 11.31 -0.11 -3.32
CA VAL A 343 10.29 -0.79 -4.11
C VAL A 343 10.05 -0.07 -5.45
N ASP A 344 10.10 -0.82 -6.55
CA ASP A 344 9.60 -0.39 -7.85
C ASP A 344 8.07 -0.47 -7.86
N THR A 345 7.42 0.67 -7.65
CA THR A 345 5.97 0.74 -7.52
C THR A 345 5.22 0.28 -8.76
N THR A 346 5.83 0.32 -9.96
CA THR A 346 5.21 -0.18 -11.20
C THR A 346 5.02 -1.70 -11.20
N GLN A 347 5.67 -2.43 -10.29
CA GLN A 347 5.53 -3.86 -10.10
C GLN A 347 4.46 -4.23 -9.05
N ILE A 348 3.84 -3.27 -8.38
CA ILE A 348 2.84 -3.53 -7.32
C ILE A 348 1.65 -4.33 -7.87
N VAL A 349 0.97 -3.81 -8.88
CA VAL A 349 -0.23 -4.48 -9.46
C VAL A 349 0.11 -5.84 -10.08
N PRO A 350 1.19 -6.00 -10.88
CA PRO A 350 1.62 -7.32 -11.35
C PRO A 350 1.85 -8.32 -10.22
N THR A 351 2.48 -7.88 -9.11
CA THR A 351 2.75 -8.75 -7.95
C THR A 351 1.45 -9.12 -7.22
N SER A 352 0.58 -8.14 -6.97
CA SER A 352 -0.74 -8.36 -6.38
C SER A 352 -1.56 -9.40 -7.15
N LYS A 353 -1.61 -9.27 -8.49
CA LYS A 353 -2.31 -10.22 -9.37
C LYS A 353 -1.70 -11.61 -9.31
N LEU A 354 -0.38 -11.72 -9.33
CA LEU A 354 0.31 -13.01 -9.23
C LEU A 354 -0.05 -13.72 -7.92
N VAL A 355 0.07 -13.02 -6.79
CA VAL A 355 -0.23 -13.59 -5.46
C VAL A 355 -1.71 -13.97 -5.37
N SER A 356 -2.63 -13.11 -5.82
CA SER A 356 -4.06 -13.42 -5.86
C SER A 356 -4.38 -14.67 -6.71
N THR A 357 -3.73 -14.81 -7.86
CA THR A 357 -3.91 -15.96 -8.74
C THR A 357 -3.39 -17.25 -8.11
N VAL A 358 -2.22 -17.22 -7.49
CA VAL A 358 -1.59 -18.39 -6.87
C VAL A 358 -2.34 -18.84 -5.63
N THR A 359 -2.70 -17.91 -4.76
CA THR A 359 -3.37 -18.23 -3.48
C THR A 359 -4.87 -18.49 -3.62
N GLY A 360 -5.47 -18.10 -4.76
CA GLY A 360 -6.92 -18.13 -4.93
C GLY A 360 -7.69 -17.08 -4.14
N TYR A 361 -7.00 -16.14 -3.48
CA TYR A 361 -7.61 -15.03 -2.75
C TYR A 361 -7.86 -13.85 -3.68
N PRO A 362 -9.12 -13.55 -4.05
CA PRO A 362 -9.44 -12.44 -4.94
C PRO A 362 -9.20 -11.11 -4.22
N VAL A 363 -8.60 -10.16 -4.93
CA VAL A 363 -8.48 -8.77 -4.45
C VAL A 363 -9.86 -8.11 -4.51
N GLN A 364 -10.28 -7.49 -3.41
CA GLN A 364 -11.54 -6.74 -3.39
C GLN A 364 -11.50 -5.60 -4.43
N PRO A 365 -12.57 -5.37 -5.22
CA PRO A 365 -12.56 -4.33 -6.25
C PRO A 365 -12.22 -2.92 -5.74
N ASN A 366 -12.61 -2.61 -4.51
CA ASN A 366 -12.35 -1.33 -3.85
C ASN A 366 -11.10 -1.32 -2.95
N LYS A 367 -10.25 -2.38 -3.01
CA LYS A 367 -9.00 -2.35 -2.25
C LYS A 367 -8.11 -1.20 -2.73
N ALA A 368 -7.53 -0.48 -1.79
CA ALA A 368 -6.63 0.61 -2.10
C ALA A 368 -5.51 0.13 -3.06
N ILE A 369 -5.17 0.96 -4.04
CA ILE A 369 -4.06 0.82 -4.99
C ILE A 369 -4.23 -0.33 -5.99
N VAL A 370 -4.53 -1.55 -5.55
CA VAL A 370 -4.53 -2.77 -6.36
C VAL A 370 -5.92 -3.26 -6.76
N GLY A 371 -6.98 -2.72 -6.16
CA GLY A 371 -8.36 -3.06 -6.52
C GLY A 371 -8.73 -2.55 -7.92
N ALA A 372 -9.59 -3.29 -8.62
CA ALA A 372 -10.00 -2.94 -9.98
C ALA A 372 -10.67 -1.55 -10.09
N ASN A 373 -11.27 -1.08 -9.00
CA ASN A 373 -11.93 0.23 -8.92
C ASN A 373 -11.04 1.33 -8.33
N ALA A 374 -9.79 1.04 -7.95
CA ALA A 374 -8.93 2.01 -7.27
C ALA A 374 -8.66 3.29 -8.08
N PHE A 375 -8.77 3.19 -9.41
CA PHE A 375 -8.59 4.30 -10.37
C PHE A 375 -9.80 4.44 -11.31
N ALA A 376 -10.98 3.98 -10.89
CA ALA A 376 -12.20 4.09 -11.67
C ALA A 376 -13.10 5.20 -11.10
N HIS A 377 -13.63 6.03 -11.97
CA HIS A 377 -14.57 7.09 -11.62
C HIS A 377 -15.88 6.90 -12.40
N GLU A 378 -16.99 6.68 -11.70
CA GLU A 378 -18.32 6.52 -12.31
C GLU A 378 -19.15 7.82 -12.20
N SER A 379 -18.96 8.59 -11.13
CA SER A 379 -19.67 9.86 -10.94
C SER A 379 -19.27 10.89 -12.00
N GLY A 380 -20.27 11.46 -12.70
CA GLY A 380 -20.04 12.47 -13.74
C GLY A 380 -19.29 13.71 -13.25
N ILE A 381 -19.46 14.11 -11.98
CA ILE A 381 -18.71 15.22 -11.37
C ILE A 381 -17.25 14.87 -11.23
N HIS A 382 -16.93 13.66 -10.78
CA HIS A 382 -15.55 13.19 -10.64
C HIS A 382 -14.88 13.02 -12.00
N GLN A 383 -15.59 12.42 -12.96
CA GLN A 383 -15.11 12.25 -14.34
C GLN A 383 -14.76 13.59 -14.99
N ASP A 384 -15.64 14.59 -14.87
CA ASP A 384 -15.39 15.94 -15.40
C ASP A 384 -14.19 16.62 -14.70
N GLY A 385 -14.03 16.42 -13.39
CA GLY A 385 -12.87 16.91 -12.65
C GLY A 385 -11.56 16.29 -13.14
N VAL A 386 -11.50 14.97 -13.24
CA VAL A 386 -10.30 14.22 -13.69
C VAL A 386 -9.94 14.59 -15.14
N LEU A 387 -10.94 14.73 -16.04
CA LEU A 387 -10.71 15.14 -17.42
C LEU A 387 -10.11 16.55 -17.52
N LYS A 388 -10.47 17.45 -16.62
CA LYS A 388 -9.91 18.81 -16.56
C LYS A 388 -8.52 18.82 -15.94
N HIS A 389 -8.34 18.09 -14.86
CA HIS A 389 -7.05 17.95 -14.18
C HIS A 389 -7.07 16.71 -13.25
N ARG A 390 -6.21 15.73 -13.51
CA ARG A 390 -6.20 14.44 -12.78
C ARG A 390 -6.10 14.62 -11.26
N GLU A 391 -5.24 15.52 -10.79
CA GLU A 391 -5.04 15.77 -9.36
C GLU A 391 -6.29 16.30 -8.61
N THR A 392 -7.41 16.58 -9.30
CA THR A 392 -8.66 16.95 -8.62
C THR A 392 -9.22 15.81 -7.78
N TYR A 393 -8.97 14.55 -8.18
CA TYR A 393 -9.47 13.35 -7.51
C TYR A 393 -8.45 12.22 -7.44
N GLU A 394 -7.25 12.37 -8.00
CA GLU A 394 -6.20 11.35 -7.98
C GLU A 394 -4.96 11.87 -7.26
N ILE A 395 -4.51 11.14 -6.24
CA ILE A 395 -3.27 11.42 -5.50
C ILE A 395 -2.06 10.68 -6.09
N MET A 396 -2.28 9.75 -7.00
CA MET A 396 -1.30 8.97 -7.74
C MET A 396 -1.88 8.53 -9.09
N SER A 397 -1.04 8.24 -10.08
CA SER A 397 -1.52 7.72 -11.37
C SER A 397 -1.61 6.19 -11.36
N ALA A 398 -2.53 5.63 -12.16
CA ALA A 398 -2.69 4.20 -12.34
C ALA A 398 -1.39 3.54 -12.84
N GLU A 399 -0.70 4.19 -13.77
CA GLU A 399 0.55 3.73 -14.36
C GLU A 399 1.68 3.66 -13.33
N SER A 400 1.67 4.57 -12.34
CA SER A 400 2.70 4.61 -11.28
C SER A 400 2.70 3.39 -10.36
N VAL A 401 1.63 2.60 -10.38
CA VAL A 401 1.49 1.36 -9.59
C VAL A 401 1.39 0.10 -10.47
N GLY A 402 1.47 0.26 -11.80
CA GLY A 402 1.49 -0.85 -12.76
C GLY A 402 0.14 -1.23 -13.37
N TRP A 403 -0.88 -0.38 -13.28
CA TRP A 403 -2.07 -0.48 -14.12
C TRP A 403 -1.77 0.05 -15.54
N ALA A 404 -2.38 -0.54 -16.56
CA ALA A 404 -2.11 -0.19 -17.97
C ALA A 404 -2.60 1.23 -18.35
N ALA A 405 -3.71 1.68 -17.82
CA ALA A 405 -4.26 3.05 -17.92
C ALA A 405 -5.51 3.16 -17.03
N ASN A 406 -5.95 4.40 -16.77
CA ASN A 406 -7.25 4.64 -16.15
C ASN A 406 -8.36 4.16 -17.09
N ARG A 407 -9.29 3.34 -16.60
CA ARG A 407 -10.51 3.01 -17.34
C ARG A 407 -11.58 4.03 -17.00
N LEU A 408 -11.97 4.86 -17.97
CA LEU A 408 -13.25 5.55 -17.93
C LEU A 408 -14.35 4.50 -18.07
N SER A 409 -14.85 3.99 -16.94
CA SER A 409 -16.02 3.15 -16.91
C SER A 409 -17.24 4.03 -17.15
N LEU A 410 -17.97 3.79 -18.24
CA LEU A 410 -19.24 4.43 -18.45
C LEU A 410 -20.36 3.66 -17.76
N GLY A 411 -21.22 4.38 -17.06
CA GLY A 411 -22.34 3.82 -16.34
C GLY A 411 -23.47 4.84 -16.14
N LYS A 412 -24.48 4.44 -15.40
CA LYS A 412 -25.69 5.26 -15.14
C LYS A 412 -25.38 6.69 -14.66
N LEU A 413 -24.31 6.89 -13.88
CA LEU A 413 -23.93 8.18 -13.30
C LEU A 413 -22.98 9.00 -14.17
N SER A 414 -22.49 8.44 -15.29
CA SER A 414 -21.57 9.14 -16.19
C SER A 414 -22.19 10.35 -16.83
N GLY A 415 -21.42 11.44 -16.89
CA GLY A 415 -21.81 12.70 -17.52
C GLY A 415 -21.52 12.72 -19.01
N ARG A 416 -22.09 13.71 -19.71
CA ARG A 416 -21.96 13.91 -21.16
C ARG A 416 -20.49 14.06 -21.61
N ASN A 417 -19.66 14.73 -20.84
CA ASN A 417 -18.25 14.92 -21.18
C ASN A 417 -17.48 13.59 -21.16
N ALA A 418 -17.71 12.74 -20.17
CA ALA A 418 -17.09 11.41 -20.10
C ALA A 418 -17.54 10.53 -21.28
N PHE A 419 -18.82 10.57 -21.65
CA PHE A 419 -19.37 9.89 -22.82
C PHE A 419 -18.68 10.37 -24.11
N LYS A 420 -18.59 11.69 -24.33
CA LYS A 420 -17.89 12.30 -25.47
C LYS A 420 -16.43 11.87 -25.55
N THR A 421 -15.71 11.91 -24.42
CA THR A 421 -14.30 11.50 -24.36
C THR A 421 -14.15 10.02 -24.70
N LYS A 422 -15.00 9.15 -24.16
CA LYS A 422 -14.95 7.72 -24.44
C LYS A 422 -15.25 7.40 -25.91
N LEU A 423 -16.17 8.13 -26.56
CA LEU A 423 -16.41 8.00 -27.99
C LEU A 423 -15.16 8.40 -28.79
N ALA A 424 -14.52 9.50 -28.43
CA ALA A 424 -13.27 9.93 -29.07
C ALA A 424 -12.13 8.89 -28.91
N ASP A 425 -12.00 8.29 -27.71
CA ASP A 425 -11.03 7.21 -27.44
C ASP A 425 -11.29 5.97 -28.30
N LEU A 426 -12.54 5.71 -28.67
CA LEU A 426 -12.95 4.63 -29.57
C LEU A 426 -12.86 5.01 -31.06
N GLY A 427 -12.42 6.25 -31.37
CA GLY A 427 -12.35 6.75 -32.74
C GLY A 427 -13.71 7.08 -33.36
N ILE A 428 -14.72 7.29 -32.51
CA ILE A 428 -16.07 7.64 -32.94
C ILE A 428 -16.23 9.15 -32.91
N GLU A 429 -16.35 9.76 -34.06
CA GLU A 429 -16.68 11.20 -34.22
C GLU A 429 -18.14 11.37 -34.61
N LEU A 430 -18.87 12.25 -33.91
CA LEU A 430 -20.25 12.61 -34.21
C LEU A 430 -20.30 13.96 -34.91
N GLU A 431 -21.13 14.05 -35.93
CA GLU A 431 -21.17 15.18 -36.86
C GLU A 431 -21.62 16.51 -36.23
N SER A 432 -22.37 16.46 -35.11
CA SER A 432 -22.88 17.65 -34.43
C SER A 432 -23.11 17.47 -32.94
N GLU A 433 -23.29 18.59 -32.22
CA GLU A 433 -23.66 18.57 -30.81
C GLU A 433 -25.05 17.99 -30.56
N GLU A 434 -25.97 18.13 -31.54
CA GLU A 434 -27.30 17.53 -31.50
C GLU A 434 -27.22 16.01 -31.61
N ALA A 435 -26.37 15.47 -32.48
CA ALA A 435 -26.10 14.04 -32.59
C ALA A 435 -25.49 13.48 -31.29
N LEU A 436 -24.56 14.21 -30.67
CA LEU A 436 -23.98 13.83 -29.37
C LEU A 436 -25.05 13.82 -28.27
N ASN A 437 -25.96 14.79 -28.24
CA ASN A 437 -27.02 14.83 -27.22
C ASN A 437 -28.02 13.68 -27.41
N ALA A 438 -28.37 13.34 -28.64
CA ALA A 438 -29.25 12.23 -28.98
C ALA A 438 -28.62 10.88 -28.62
N ALA A 439 -27.34 10.68 -28.95
CA ALA A 439 -26.58 9.49 -28.56
C ALA A 439 -26.44 9.39 -27.03
N PHE A 440 -26.17 10.49 -26.33
CA PHE A 440 -26.09 10.51 -24.87
C PHE A 440 -27.44 10.18 -24.20
N ALA A 441 -28.55 10.66 -24.72
CA ALA A 441 -29.89 10.29 -24.21
C ALA A 441 -30.12 8.77 -24.32
N ARG A 442 -29.80 8.16 -25.46
CA ARG A 442 -29.87 6.69 -25.66
C ARG A 442 -28.93 5.93 -24.75
N PHE A 443 -27.70 6.46 -24.57
CA PHE A 443 -26.75 5.88 -23.59
C PHE A 443 -27.34 5.85 -22.17
N LYS A 444 -28.00 6.91 -21.73
CA LYS A 444 -28.63 6.96 -20.41
C LYS A 444 -29.73 5.92 -20.25
N GLU A 445 -30.55 5.74 -21.26
CA GLU A 445 -31.61 4.71 -21.29
C GLU A 445 -31.03 3.28 -21.25
N LEU A 446 -29.92 3.05 -21.96
CA LEU A 446 -29.21 1.76 -21.91
C LEU A 446 -28.58 1.53 -20.54
N ALA A 447 -27.92 2.53 -19.98
CA ALA A 447 -27.25 2.44 -18.69
C ALA A 447 -28.25 2.28 -17.52
N ASP A 448 -29.49 2.66 -17.66
CA ASP A 448 -30.56 2.36 -16.70
C ASP A 448 -31.01 0.88 -16.74
N LYS A 449 -30.83 0.21 -17.88
CA LYS A 449 -31.29 -1.17 -18.11
C LYS A 449 -30.14 -2.19 -17.98
N LYS A 450 -28.89 -1.78 -18.19
CA LYS A 450 -27.71 -2.65 -18.23
C LYS A 450 -26.70 -2.28 -17.14
N ARG A 451 -26.26 -3.26 -16.36
CA ARG A 451 -25.37 -3.05 -15.22
C ARG A 451 -23.95 -2.61 -15.63
N GLU A 452 -23.48 -3.06 -16.79
CA GLU A 452 -22.15 -2.78 -17.33
C GLU A 452 -22.28 -2.41 -18.81
N ILE A 453 -21.63 -1.31 -19.21
CA ILE A 453 -21.62 -0.82 -20.59
C ILE A 453 -20.27 -1.15 -21.21
N PHE A 454 -20.28 -1.89 -22.29
CA PHE A 454 -19.10 -2.27 -23.06
C PHE A 454 -18.86 -1.33 -24.24
N ASP A 455 -17.66 -1.37 -24.80
CA ASP A 455 -17.30 -0.54 -25.95
C ASP A 455 -18.15 -0.85 -27.17
N GLU A 456 -18.55 -2.12 -27.35
CA GLU A 456 -19.46 -2.59 -28.40
C GLU A 456 -20.86 -1.97 -28.26
N ASP A 457 -21.33 -1.74 -27.05
CA ASP A 457 -22.61 -1.06 -26.81
C ASP A 457 -22.56 0.38 -27.31
N LEU A 458 -21.41 1.05 -27.11
CA LEU A 458 -21.25 2.43 -27.58
C LEU A 458 -21.18 2.51 -29.10
N HIS A 459 -20.48 1.59 -29.75
CA HIS A 459 -20.49 1.47 -31.20
C HIS A 459 -21.91 1.26 -31.75
N ALA A 460 -22.68 0.37 -31.13
CA ALA A 460 -24.03 0.07 -31.50
C ALA A 460 -25.00 1.28 -31.30
N LEU A 461 -24.79 2.08 -30.22
CA LEU A 461 -25.60 3.26 -29.95
C LEU A 461 -25.45 4.38 -30.98
N VAL A 462 -24.28 4.48 -31.61
CA VAL A 462 -24.00 5.57 -32.59
C VAL A 462 -24.11 5.12 -34.04
N SER A 463 -24.21 3.81 -34.32
CA SER A 463 -24.40 3.30 -35.66
C SER A 463 -25.85 3.47 -36.10
N ASP A 464 -26.07 3.92 -37.33
CA ASP A 464 -27.43 4.06 -37.93
C ASP A 464 -28.16 2.70 -38.01
N GLU A 465 -27.46 1.59 -37.96
CA GLU A 465 -28.05 0.24 -37.95
C GLU A 465 -28.92 -0.01 -36.73
N MET A 466 -28.61 0.58 -35.53
CA MET A 466 -29.45 0.44 -34.35
C MET A 466 -30.78 1.23 -34.47
N VAL A 467 -30.84 2.27 -35.25
CA VAL A 467 -32.09 3.01 -35.53
C VAL A 467 -33.04 2.12 -36.31
N ASN A 468 -32.51 1.25 -37.18
CA ASN A 468 -33.28 0.31 -37.97
C ASN A 468 -33.64 -1.01 -37.25
N LEU A 469 -32.85 -1.39 -36.21
CA LEU A 469 -33.11 -2.59 -35.38
C LEU A 469 -34.27 -2.36 -34.38
N SER A 470 -34.60 -1.12 -34.07
CA SER A 470 -35.75 -0.79 -33.21
C SER A 470 -37.11 -0.97 -33.90
N GLN A 471 -37.13 -1.22 -35.21
CA GLN A 471 -38.30 -1.67 -35.93
C GLN A 471 -38.25 -3.19 -36.09
N ASP A 472 -38.83 -3.94 -35.17
CA ASP A 472 -39.40 -5.30 -35.19
C ASP A 472 -38.91 -6.34 -36.24
N ASN A 473 -37.76 -6.13 -36.91
CA ASN A 473 -37.31 -7.01 -37.98
C ASN A 473 -36.65 -8.30 -37.49
N TYR A 474 -36.05 -8.30 -36.28
CA TYR A 474 -35.43 -9.48 -35.70
C TYR A 474 -36.10 -9.84 -34.38
N LYS A 475 -36.65 -11.03 -34.29
CA LYS A 475 -37.28 -11.54 -33.07
C LYS A 475 -36.64 -12.87 -32.68
N PHE A 476 -36.02 -12.93 -31.50
CA PHE A 476 -35.58 -14.19 -30.92
C PHE A 476 -36.79 -15.05 -30.57
N ILE A 477 -36.78 -16.33 -31.00
CA ILE A 477 -37.86 -17.27 -30.78
C ILE A 477 -37.46 -18.29 -29.72
N SER A 478 -36.34 -18.99 -29.90
CA SER A 478 -35.86 -19.99 -28.95
C SER A 478 -34.36 -20.30 -29.13
N GLN A 479 -33.78 -20.86 -28.10
CA GLN A 479 -32.46 -21.52 -28.20
C GLN A 479 -32.50 -22.87 -27.49
N LYS A 480 -31.71 -23.81 -28.01
CA LYS A 480 -31.42 -25.08 -27.37
C LYS A 480 -29.91 -25.26 -27.30
N ILE A 481 -29.39 -25.53 -26.10
CA ILE A 481 -27.97 -25.81 -25.89
C ILE A 481 -27.89 -27.21 -25.31
N SER A 482 -27.00 -28.04 -25.88
CA SER A 482 -26.75 -29.43 -25.46
C SER A 482 -25.27 -29.54 -25.14
N THR A 483 -24.96 -30.02 -23.93
CA THR A 483 -23.59 -30.33 -23.48
C THR A 483 -23.60 -31.66 -22.75
N GLU A 484 -22.78 -32.62 -23.23
CA GLU A 484 -22.59 -33.93 -22.58
C GLU A 484 -21.09 -34.19 -22.40
N THR A 485 -20.75 -34.94 -21.36
CA THR A 485 -19.34 -35.27 -21.07
C THR A 485 -18.78 -36.15 -22.19
N GLY A 486 -17.79 -35.68 -22.93
CA GLY A 486 -17.13 -36.39 -24.04
C GLY A 486 -17.67 -36.06 -25.42
N GLU A 487 -18.67 -35.18 -25.52
CA GLU A 487 -19.20 -34.67 -26.79
C GLU A 487 -18.92 -33.21 -26.98
N LEU A 488 -18.89 -32.75 -28.23
CA LEU A 488 -18.78 -31.32 -28.53
C LEU A 488 -20.08 -30.61 -28.14
N PRO A 489 -20.03 -29.46 -27.48
CA PRO A 489 -21.22 -28.66 -27.21
C PRO A 489 -21.91 -28.26 -28.52
N ALA A 490 -23.22 -28.39 -28.57
CA ALA A 490 -24.04 -27.99 -29.71
C ALA A 490 -25.06 -26.93 -29.29
N ALA A 491 -25.25 -25.93 -30.12
CA ALA A 491 -26.25 -24.86 -29.92
C ALA A 491 -27.13 -24.76 -31.18
N GLU A 492 -28.43 -24.60 -30.97
CA GLU A 492 -29.40 -24.23 -32.02
C GLU A 492 -30.13 -22.99 -31.61
N VAL A 493 -30.20 -21.98 -32.50
CA VAL A 493 -30.91 -20.71 -32.29
C VAL A 493 -31.98 -20.57 -33.39
N VAL A 494 -33.19 -20.25 -32.98
CA VAL A 494 -34.30 -19.90 -33.88
C VAL A 494 -34.65 -18.44 -33.68
N PHE A 495 -34.69 -17.69 -34.77
CA PHE A 495 -35.02 -16.27 -34.79
C PHE A 495 -35.88 -15.93 -36.01
N SER A 496 -36.66 -14.87 -35.96
CA SER A 496 -37.47 -14.39 -37.07
C SER A 496 -36.88 -13.12 -37.63
N VAL A 497 -36.81 -12.99 -38.92
CA VAL A 497 -36.43 -11.78 -39.66
C VAL A 497 -37.57 -11.38 -40.56
N GLY A 498 -38.16 -10.21 -40.33
CA GLY A 498 -39.31 -9.75 -41.11
C GLY A 498 -40.50 -10.72 -41.10
N GLY A 499 -40.70 -11.47 -40.02
CA GLY A 499 -41.75 -12.47 -39.88
C GLY A 499 -41.43 -13.86 -40.45
N VAL A 500 -40.23 -14.07 -41.02
CA VAL A 500 -39.77 -15.39 -41.51
C VAL A 500 -38.84 -16.00 -40.49
N GLU A 501 -39.10 -17.24 -40.11
CA GLU A 501 -38.23 -17.99 -39.17
C GLU A 501 -36.95 -18.45 -39.85
N HIS A 502 -35.85 -18.24 -39.15
CA HIS A 502 -34.52 -18.73 -39.51
C HIS A 502 -33.96 -19.56 -38.36
N ARG A 503 -33.20 -20.63 -38.70
CA ARG A 503 -32.58 -21.53 -37.77
C ARG A 503 -31.09 -21.62 -38.08
N ALA A 504 -30.26 -21.52 -37.06
CA ALA A 504 -28.81 -21.70 -37.13
C ALA A 504 -28.35 -22.69 -36.05
N SER A 505 -27.38 -23.51 -36.39
CA SER A 505 -26.79 -24.51 -35.46
C SER A 505 -25.28 -24.44 -35.53
N ALA A 506 -24.64 -24.60 -34.39
CA ALA A 506 -23.19 -24.66 -34.24
C ALA A 506 -22.80 -25.75 -33.21
#